data_82173855bdd3dab48809cfb6046a4592
#
_entry.id   82173855bdd3dab48809cfb6046a4592
#
_cell.length_a   1.000
_cell.length_b   1.000
_cell.length_c   1.000
_cell.angle_alpha   90.00
_cell.angle_beta   90.00
_cell.angle_gamma   90.00
#
_symmetry.space_group_name_H-M   'P 1'
#
loop_
_entity.id
_entity.type
_entity.pdbx_description
1 polymer ?
#
loop_
_entity_poly.entity_id
_entity_poly.type
_entity_poly.pdbx_seq_one_letter_code
_entity_poly.pdbx_strand_id
1 'polypeptide(L)'
;ASSLLESIPASISLQDIKQLFQQLLNSGANIAEMNAVRKHISTLKGGQLLRYAPASTWFSFIISDVPGDNPEVIAGGPTTADTSTFKEAIQIIYKYQLQQKIPLPVMQHLENGRLGLIPETIKTGDPVLKKVQNIIIGSNAIALQAAISKATELGYHTFIHENNLQEDAVIASRAFISACKNYSGLLPACLLMGGETTVTITSSGKGGRNQHFALAALLEMMKSKHVKNNNVTIMSAGTDGTDGPTDAAGAIIDKHSIDTVIQNNYDPQQYFDNNDSYHFFQQAGGLIKTGATQTNVMDIMLALIV
;
A
#
# COMPACT_ATOMS: atom_id res chain seq x y z
N ALA A 1 -6.52 -7.77 5.45
CA ALA A 1 -6.55 -9.23 5.68
C ALA A 1 -5.76 -9.63 6.91
N SER A 2 -4.50 -9.19 7.06
CA SER A 2 -3.58 -9.67 8.12
C SER A 2 -4.03 -9.36 9.56
N SER A 3 -4.83 -8.32 9.76
CA SER A 3 -5.37 -7.93 11.07
C SER A 3 -6.66 -8.67 11.44
N LEU A 4 -7.39 -9.19 10.46
CA LEU A 4 -8.67 -9.87 10.67
C LEU A 4 -8.52 -11.39 10.71
N LEU A 5 -7.52 -11.94 10.01
CA LEU A 5 -7.22 -13.36 10.01
C LEU A 5 -6.08 -13.64 11.00
N GLU A 6 -6.42 -13.87 12.26
CA GLU A 6 -5.46 -14.19 13.30
C GLU A 6 -5.98 -15.32 14.19
N SER A 7 -5.08 -16.23 14.53
CA SER A 7 -5.26 -17.24 15.57
C SER A 7 -3.93 -17.39 16.30
N ILE A 8 -4.00 -17.42 17.60
CA ILE A 8 -2.84 -17.40 18.49
C ILE A 8 -2.83 -18.62 19.40
N PRO A 9 -1.65 -19.07 19.89
CA PRO A 9 -1.56 -20.13 20.88
C PRO A 9 -2.36 -19.81 22.15
N ALA A 10 -2.97 -20.81 22.76
CA ALA A 10 -3.81 -20.62 23.96
C ALA A 10 -3.05 -20.00 25.15
N SER A 11 -1.73 -20.04 25.15
CA SER A 11 -0.86 -19.43 26.16
C SER A 11 -0.68 -17.92 26.00
N ILE A 12 -1.10 -17.34 24.88
CA ILE A 12 -0.92 -15.93 24.51
C ILE A 12 -2.29 -15.27 24.43
N SER A 13 -2.47 -14.15 25.10
CA SER A 13 -3.71 -13.38 25.03
C SER A 13 -3.70 -12.34 23.90
N LEU A 14 -4.88 -11.86 23.49
CA LEU A 14 -5.00 -10.75 22.54
C LEU A 14 -4.31 -9.48 23.06
N GLN A 15 -4.32 -9.27 24.37
CA GLN A 15 -3.64 -8.13 25.00
C GLN A 15 -2.11 -8.26 24.84
N ASP A 16 -1.56 -9.47 25.00
CA ASP A 16 -0.12 -9.71 24.77
C ASP A 16 0.28 -9.39 23.33
N ILE A 17 -0.56 -9.78 22.35
CA ILE A 17 -0.32 -9.46 20.95
C ILE A 17 -0.34 -7.95 20.68
N LYS A 18 -1.32 -7.24 21.23
CA LYS A 18 -1.37 -5.77 21.12
C LYS A 18 -0.13 -5.10 21.69
N GLN A 19 0.30 -5.53 22.86
CA GLN A 19 1.51 -5.00 23.49
C GLN A 19 2.76 -5.31 22.65
N LEU A 20 2.92 -6.54 22.17
CA LEU A 20 4.03 -6.91 21.28
C LEU A 20 4.07 -6.02 20.05
N PHE A 21 2.95 -5.87 19.34
CA PHE A 21 2.92 -5.08 18.12
C PHE A 21 3.21 -3.60 18.37
N GLN A 22 2.71 -3.06 19.46
CA GLN A 22 3.03 -1.68 19.86
C GLN A 22 4.52 -1.50 20.14
N GLN A 23 5.15 -2.47 20.80
CA GLN A 23 6.59 -2.41 21.10
C GLN A 23 7.42 -2.53 19.80
N LEU A 24 7.03 -3.41 18.88
CA LEU A 24 7.70 -3.54 17.57
C LEU A 24 7.58 -2.25 16.73
N LEU A 25 6.38 -1.65 16.67
CA LEU A 25 6.17 -0.38 15.98
C LEU A 25 7.03 0.74 16.57
N ASN A 26 7.02 0.87 17.91
CA ASN A 26 7.77 1.92 18.59
C ASN A 26 9.29 1.73 18.51
N SER A 27 9.76 0.52 18.20
CA SER A 27 11.20 0.21 18.11
C SER A 27 11.83 0.62 16.78
N GLY A 28 11.03 0.95 15.76
CA GLY A 28 11.49 1.20 14.41
C GLY A 28 11.82 -0.07 13.61
N ALA A 29 11.33 -1.23 14.04
CA ALA A 29 11.45 -2.46 13.27
C ALA A 29 10.75 -2.30 11.90
N ASN A 30 11.39 -2.74 10.83
CA ASN A 30 10.78 -2.69 9.51
C ASN A 30 9.69 -3.76 9.36
N ILE A 31 8.87 -3.63 8.31
CA ILE A 31 7.72 -4.52 8.10
C ILE A 31 8.10 -5.99 7.95
N ALA A 32 9.26 -6.30 7.33
CA ALA A 32 9.74 -7.66 7.17
C ALA A 32 10.11 -8.29 8.54
N GLU A 33 10.80 -7.54 9.39
CA GLU A 33 11.14 -7.95 10.75
C GLU A 33 9.88 -8.14 11.61
N MET A 34 8.94 -7.21 11.52
CA MET A 34 7.66 -7.34 12.23
C MET A 34 6.89 -8.59 11.76
N ASN A 35 6.88 -8.87 10.46
CA ASN A 35 6.20 -10.04 9.92
C ASN A 35 6.90 -11.35 10.31
N ALA A 36 8.23 -11.39 10.40
CA ALA A 36 8.95 -12.54 10.91
C ALA A 36 8.51 -12.89 12.34
N VAL A 37 8.41 -11.90 13.23
CA VAL A 37 7.89 -12.13 14.60
C VAL A 37 6.42 -12.55 14.57
N ARG A 38 5.57 -11.87 13.78
CA ARG A 38 4.12 -12.15 13.69
C ARG A 38 3.82 -13.57 13.22
N LYS A 39 4.55 -14.07 12.22
CA LYS A 39 4.37 -15.43 11.72
C LYS A 39 4.66 -16.48 12.79
N HIS A 40 5.62 -16.23 13.68
CA HIS A 40 6.04 -17.16 14.72
C HIS A 40 5.20 -17.13 16.02
N ILE A 41 4.27 -16.18 16.14
CA ILE A 41 3.27 -16.14 17.22
C ILE A 41 1.85 -16.42 16.72
N SER A 42 1.67 -16.68 15.44
CA SER A 42 0.40 -17.05 14.82
C SER A 42 0.31 -18.55 14.66
N THR A 43 -0.89 -19.12 14.68
CA THR A 43 -1.12 -20.52 14.31
C THR A 43 -1.64 -20.66 12.88
N LEU A 44 -1.78 -19.55 12.14
CA LEU A 44 -2.28 -19.52 10.76
C LEU A 44 -1.24 -19.04 9.76
N LYS A 45 -0.49 -17.98 10.13
CA LYS A 45 0.50 -17.34 9.25
C LYS A 45 1.71 -18.24 9.01
N GLY A 46 2.52 -17.93 7.99
CA GLY A 46 3.71 -18.72 7.64
C GLY A 46 3.36 -20.15 7.23
N GLY A 47 2.30 -20.32 6.44
CA GLY A 47 1.85 -21.62 5.94
C GLY A 47 1.12 -22.49 6.96
N GLN A 48 1.03 -22.08 8.21
CA GLN A 48 0.51 -22.92 9.29
C GLN A 48 -0.98 -23.25 9.15
N LEU A 49 -1.76 -22.43 8.41
CA LEU A 49 -3.16 -22.76 8.07
C LEU A 49 -3.28 -24.13 7.41
N LEU A 50 -2.28 -24.55 6.62
CA LEU A 50 -2.30 -25.83 5.91
C LEU A 50 -2.26 -27.05 6.84
N ARG A 51 -1.79 -26.88 8.09
CA ARG A 51 -1.75 -27.96 9.09
C ARG A 51 -3.13 -28.41 9.56
N TYR A 52 -4.15 -27.56 9.41
CA TYR A 52 -5.51 -27.88 9.82
C TYR A 52 -6.20 -28.87 8.86
N ALA A 53 -5.73 -28.95 7.60
CA ALA A 53 -6.23 -29.92 6.62
C ALA A 53 -5.13 -30.38 5.66
N PRO A 54 -4.11 -31.12 6.15
CA PRO A 54 -2.91 -31.44 5.37
C PRO A 54 -3.16 -32.42 4.21
N ALA A 55 -4.26 -33.14 4.24
CA ALA A 55 -4.67 -34.06 3.18
C ALA A 55 -5.41 -33.35 2.02
N SER A 56 -5.94 -32.14 2.26
CA SER A 56 -6.77 -31.38 1.31
C SER A 56 -5.94 -30.73 0.21
N THR A 57 -6.58 -30.50 -0.95
CA THR A 57 -6.10 -29.57 -1.95
C THR A 57 -6.60 -28.17 -1.62
N TRP A 58 -5.69 -27.18 -1.65
CA TRP A 58 -5.98 -25.81 -1.28
C TRP A 58 -5.95 -24.89 -2.51
N PHE A 59 -6.98 -24.08 -2.67
CA PHE A 59 -7.03 -22.99 -3.63
C PHE A 59 -7.19 -21.69 -2.86
N SER A 60 -6.15 -20.85 -2.89
CA SER A 60 -6.17 -19.53 -2.24
C SER A 60 -6.34 -18.45 -3.29
N PHE A 61 -7.48 -17.79 -3.29
CA PHE A 61 -7.71 -16.60 -4.12
C PHE A 61 -7.28 -15.36 -3.34
N ILE A 62 -6.32 -14.62 -3.88
CA ILE A 62 -5.61 -13.56 -3.18
C ILE A 62 -5.87 -12.23 -3.89
N ILE A 63 -6.28 -11.20 -3.12
CA ILE A 63 -6.21 -9.80 -3.52
C ILE A 63 -5.00 -9.21 -2.81
N SER A 64 -4.07 -8.65 -3.57
CA SER A 64 -2.80 -8.14 -3.08
C SER A 64 -2.84 -6.62 -2.91
N ASP A 65 -2.52 -6.18 -1.70
CA ASP A 65 -2.21 -4.79 -1.32
C ASP A 65 -0.70 -4.62 -1.02
N VAL A 66 0.13 -5.54 -1.51
CA VAL A 66 1.57 -5.57 -1.24
C VAL A 66 2.35 -5.32 -2.53
N PRO A 67 3.30 -4.36 -2.53
CA PRO A 67 4.17 -4.15 -3.67
C PRO A 67 4.92 -5.42 -4.09
N GLY A 68 4.85 -5.76 -5.39
CA GLY A 68 5.49 -6.96 -5.94
C GLY A 68 4.73 -8.27 -5.71
N ASP A 69 3.53 -8.21 -5.14
CA ASP A 69 2.58 -9.33 -5.03
C ASP A 69 3.15 -10.61 -4.38
N ASN A 70 4.12 -10.49 -3.46
CA ASN A 70 4.72 -11.64 -2.80
C ASN A 70 3.73 -12.35 -1.86
N PRO A 71 3.26 -13.58 -2.17
CA PRO A 71 2.28 -14.28 -1.35
C PRO A 71 2.76 -14.62 0.07
N GLU A 72 4.06 -14.65 0.31
CA GLU A 72 4.65 -14.84 1.64
C GLU A 72 4.37 -13.65 2.57
N VAL A 73 4.23 -12.45 2.00
CA VAL A 73 3.99 -11.20 2.74
C VAL A 73 2.50 -10.94 2.89
N ILE A 74 1.71 -11.22 1.84
CA ILE A 74 0.27 -10.96 1.82
C ILE A 74 -0.43 -11.72 2.96
N ALA A 75 -1.11 -11.02 3.84
CA ALA A 75 -1.76 -11.56 5.03
C ALA A 75 -0.83 -12.37 5.97
N GLY A 76 0.50 -12.26 5.81
CA GLY A 76 1.48 -13.08 6.51
C GLY A 76 1.62 -14.50 5.98
N GLY A 77 1.19 -14.75 4.72
CA GLY A 77 1.41 -16.00 3.99
C GLY A 77 0.76 -17.25 4.61
N PRO A 78 -0.58 -17.29 4.82
CA PRO A 78 -1.22 -18.43 5.49
C PRO A 78 -1.07 -19.76 4.76
N THR A 79 -0.89 -19.71 3.43
CA THR A 79 -0.81 -20.87 2.54
C THR A 79 0.50 -20.92 1.76
N THR A 80 1.55 -20.25 2.24
CA THR A 80 2.86 -20.22 1.60
C THR A 80 3.97 -20.70 2.53
N ALA A 81 5.10 -21.10 1.97
CA ALA A 81 6.30 -21.31 2.78
C ALA A 81 6.73 -20.02 3.48
N ASP A 82 7.32 -20.13 4.63
CA ASP A 82 7.92 -19.02 5.37
C ASP A 82 9.44 -19.18 5.40
N THR A 83 10.16 -18.19 4.91
CA THR A 83 11.62 -18.18 4.91
C THR A 83 12.23 -17.83 6.26
N SER A 84 11.47 -17.12 7.14
CA SER A 84 11.93 -16.73 8.48
C SER A 84 11.84 -17.88 9.50
N THR A 85 12.52 -17.74 10.64
CA THR A 85 12.65 -18.79 11.68
C THR A 85 12.39 -18.23 13.07
N PHE A 86 12.06 -19.10 14.04
CA PHE A 86 12.00 -18.71 15.46
C PHE A 86 13.31 -18.06 15.93
N LYS A 87 14.46 -18.54 15.44
CA LYS A 87 15.77 -17.96 15.75
C LYS A 87 15.85 -16.50 15.30
N GLU A 88 15.41 -16.21 14.08
CA GLU A 88 15.38 -14.83 13.54
C GLU A 88 14.37 -13.96 14.28
N ALA A 89 13.17 -14.48 14.58
CA ALA A 89 12.20 -13.76 15.37
C ALA A 89 12.75 -13.31 16.73
N ILE A 90 13.48 -14.18 17.42
CA ILE A 90 14.16 -13.86 18.68
C ILE A 90 15.30 -12.87 18.46
N GLN A 91 16.10 -13.02 17.43
CA GLN A 91 17.18 -12.07 17.11
C GLN A 91 16.63 -10.65 16.90
N ILE A 92 15.47 -10.51 16.28
CA ILE A 92 14.78 -9.22 16.12
C ILE A 92 14.40 -8.64 17.50
N ILE A 93 13.81 -9.44 18.37
CA ILE A 93 13.48 -9.02 19.74
C ILE A 93 14.73 -8.50 20.49
N TYR A 94 15.86 -9.19 20.38
CA TYR A 94 17.12 -8.78 20.99
C TYR A 94 17.73 -7.55 20.32
N LYS A 95 17.70 -7.46 18.99
CA LYS A 95 18.21 -6.33 18.20
C LYS A 95 17.60 -4.99 18.68
N TYR A 96 16.30 -5.02 18.97
CA TYR A 96 15.57 -3.83 19.43
C TYR A 96 15.43 -3.72 20.95
N GLN A 97 16.14 -4.58 21.71
CA GLN A 97 16.14 -4.58 23.20
C GLN A 97 14.72 -4.67 23.77
N LEU A 98 13.89 -5.54 23.20
CA LEU A 98 12.48 -5.72 23.58
C LEU A 98 12.25 -6.88 24.55
N GLN A 99 13.26 -7.69 24.89
CA GLN A 99 13.13 -8.93 25.67
C GLN A 99 12.49 -8.73 27.06
N GLN A 100 12.60 -7.52 27.64
CA GLN A 100 11.97 -7.17 28.91
C GLN A 100 10.72 -6.28 28.74
N LYS A 101 10.39 -5.89 27.51
CA LYS A 101 9.26 -4.99 27.20
C LYS A 101 8.06 -5.72 26.61
N ILE A 102 8.29 -6.91 26.04
CA ILE A 102 7.23 -7.75 25.50
C ILE A 102 6.69 -8.69 26.61
N PRO A 103 5.44 -9.15 26.49
CA PRO A 103 4.85 -10.08 27.45
C PRO A 103 5.63 -11.38 27.57
N LEU A 104 5.76 -11.86 28.82
CA LEU A 104 6.47 -13.12 29.11
C LEU A 104 5.92 -14.32 28.34
N PRO A 105 4.59 -14.54 28.16
CA PRO A 105 4.08 -15.66 27.38
C PRO A 105 4.57 -15.65 25.92
N VAL A 106 4.68 -14.45 25.31
CA VAL A 106 5.21 -14.30 23.94
C VAL A 106 6.69 -14.71 23.89
N MET A 107 7.49 -14.20 24.82
CA MET A 107 8.92 -14.54 24.87
C MET A 107 9.14 -16.06 25.08
N GLN A 108 8.39 -16.66 26.01
CA GLN A 108 8.43 -18.10 26.26
C GLN A 108 8.04 -18.93 25.01
N HIS A 109 7.00 -18.50 24.28
CA HIS A 109 6.57 -19.14 23.05
C HIS A 109 7.68 -19.13 21.99
N LEU A 110 8.30 -17.98 21.76
CA LEU A 110 9.40 -17.83 20.79
C LEU A 110 10.60 -18.69 21.19
N GLU A 111 10.98 -18.71 22.48
CA GLU A 111 12.07 -19.55 22.99
C GLU A 111 11.76 -21.04 22.88
N ASN A 112 10.54 -21.47 23.15
CA ASN A 112 10.12 -22.87 22.96
C ASN A 112 10.23 -23.28 21.49
N GLY A 113 9.87 -22.38 20.56
CA GLY A 113 10.07 -22.61 19.12
C GLY A 113 11.56 -22.75 18.76
N ARG A 114 12.40 -21.83 19.26
CA ARG A 114 13.85 -21.89 19.03
C ARG A 114 14.50 -23.19 19.57
N LEU A 115 13.97 -23.73 20.65
CA LEU A 115 14.42 -25.00 21.24
C LEU A 115 13.83 -26.23 20.54
N GLY A 116 12.97 -26.06 19.53
CA GLY A 116 12.32 -27.16 18.81
C GLY A 116 11.16 -27.82 19.56
N LEU A 117 10.69 -27.20 20.65
CA LEU A 117 9.52 -27.66 21.42
C LEU A 117 8.19 -27.30 20.74
N ILE A 118 8.24 -26.34 19.85
CA ILE A 118 7.13 -25.93 18.97
C ILE A 118 7.61 -26.12 17.53
N PRO A 119 6.78 -26.73 16.65
CA PRO A 119 7.15 -26.90 15.25
C PRO A 119 7.37 -25.55 14.56
N GLU A 120 8.39 -25.48 13.72
CA GLU A 120 8.67 -24.30 12.88
C GLU A 120 7.49 -24.01 11.93
N THR A 121 7.35 -22.79 11.44
CA THR A 121 6.43 -22.49 10.33
C THR A 121 6.68 -23.39 9.13
N ILE A 122 5.74 -23.46 8.17
CA ILE A 122 5.90 -24.32 6.99
C ILE A 122 7.09 -23.81 6.15
N LYS A 123 8.04 -24.68 5.86
CA LYS A 123 9.26 -24.37 5.10
C LYS A 123 9.18 -24.82 3.65
N THR A 124 9.99 -24.22 2.81
CA THR A 124 10.15 -24.64 1.42
C THR A 124 10.51 -26.14 1.38
N GLY A 125 9.81 -26.89 0.53
CA GLY A 125 9.98 -28.33 0.41
C GLY A 125 9.04 -29.17 1.28
N ASP A 126 8.26 -28.56 2.18
CA ASP A 126 7.22 -29.28 2.92
C ASP A 126 6.22 -29.93 1.95
N PRO A 127 5.92 -31.25 2.10
CA PRO A 127 5.00 -31.94 1.20
C PRO A 127 3.61 -31.35 1.08
N VAL A 128 3.12 -30.64 2.11
CA VAL A 128 1.80 -30.01 2.10
C VAL A 128 1.68 -28.94 1.01
N LEU A 129 2.78 -28.26 0.68
CA LEU A 129 2.82 -27.22 -0.33
C LEU A 129 2.54 -27.73 -1.76
N LYS A 130 2.76 -29.03 -2.01
CA LYS A 130 2.46 -29.64 -3.33
C LYS A 130 0.97 -29.66 -3.65
N LYS A 131 0.11 -29.46 -2.65
CA LYS A 131 -1.35 -29.46 -2.78
C LYS A 131 -1.94 -28.04 -2.73
N VAL A 132 -1.12 -27.00 -2.83
CA VAL A 132 -1.54 -25.60 -2.69
C VAL A 132 -1.39 -24.89 -4.03
N GLN A 133 -2.44 -24.16 -4.41
CA GLN A 133 -2.44 -23.22 -5.52
C GLN A 133 -2.80 -21.84 -4.98
N ASN A 134 -1.84 -20.92 -4.95
CA ASN A 134 -2.06 -19.53 -4.64
C ASN A 134 -2.29 -18.76 -5.95
N ILE A 135 -3.45 -18.12 -6.08
CA ILE A 135 -3.89 -17.45 -7.31
C ILE A 135 -4.18 -16.00 -6.96
N ILE A 136 -3.38 -15.08 -7.49
CA ILE A 136 -3.64 -13.64 -7.36
C ILE A 136 -4.73 -13.27 -8.35
N ILE A 137 -5.90 -12.90 -7.81
CA ILE A 137 -7.09 -12.52 -8.60
C ILE A 137 -7.29 -11.00 -8.67
N GLY A 138 -6.57 -10.24 -7.87
CA GLY A 138 -6.55 -8.78 -7.87
C GLY A 138 -5.21 -8.28 -7.35
N SER A 139 -4.61 -7.32 -8.07
CA SER A 139 -3.39 -6.63 -7.68
C SER A 139 -3.28 -5.30 -8.41
N ASN A 140 -2.34 -4.47 -8.00
CA ASN A 140 -2.07 -3.20 -8.68
C ASN A 140 -1.73 -3.42 -10.17
N ALA A 141 -0.93 -4.42 -10.47
CA ALA A 141 -0.57 -4.77 -11.85
C ALA A 141 -1.81 -5.15 -12.70
N ILE A 142 -2.75 -5.91 -12.14
CA ILE A 142 -4.01 -6.27 -12.83
C ILE A 142 -4.87 -5.01 -13.04
N ALA A 143 -4.96 -4.13 -12.03
CA ALA A 143 -5.72 -2.89 -12.14
C ALA A 143 -5.12 -1.93 -13.19
N LEU A 144 -3.78 -1.78 -13.23
CA LEU A 144 -3.08 -1.01 -14.25
C LEU A 144 -3.32 -1.59 -15.64
N GLN A 145 -3.28 -2.91 -15.80
CA GLN A 145 -3.56 -3.56 -17.09
C GLN A 145 -5.01 -3.31 -17.56
N ALA A 146 -5.96 -3.31 -16.65
CA ALA A 146 -7.35 -2.95 -16.96
C ALA A 146 -7.47 -1.48 -17.38
N ALA A 147 -6.75 -0.57 -16.71
CA ALA A 147 -6.70 0.84 -17.07
C ALA A 147 -6.07 1.06 -18.46
N ILE A 148 -4.96 0.34 -18.78
CA ILE A 148 -4.34 0.31 -20.11
C ILE A 148 -5.35 -0.11 -21.16
N SER A 149 -6.03 -1.25 -20.95
CA SER A 149 -7.00 -1.79 -21.89
C SER A 149 -8.11 -0.78 -22.15
N LYS A 150 -8.63 -0.14 -21.10
CA LYS A 150 -9.69 0.86 -21.22
C LYS A 150 -9.22 2.14 -21.92
N ALA A 151 -8.04 2.65 -21.60
CA ALA A 151 -7.47 3.82 -22.24
C ALA A 151 -7.20 3.56 -23.75
N THR A 152 -6.69 2.38 -24.09
CA THR A 152 -6.48 1.96 -25.49
C THR A 152 -7.80 1.86 -26.27
N GLU A 153 -8.84 1.29 -25.67
CA GLU A 153 -10.20 1.25 -26.23
C GLU A 153 -10.73 2.65 -26.54
N LEU A 154 -10.39 3.62 -25.68
CA LEU A 154 -10.77 5.03 -25.84
C LEU A 154 -9.85 5.80 -26.81
N GLY A 155 -8.89 5.15 -27.43
CA GLY A 155 -8.00 5.73 -28.46
C GLY A 155 -6.74 6.41 -27.90
N TYR A 156 -6.39 6.19 -26.64
CA TYR A 156 -5.16 6.72 -26.05
C TYR A 156 -3.97 5.78 -26.31
N HIS A 157 -2.81 6.34 -26.57
CA HIS A 157 -1.53 5.64 -26.51
C HIS A 157 -1.11 5.50 -25.04
N THR A 158 -0.93 4.27 -24.57
CA THR A 158 -0.73 3.97 -23.13
C THR A 158 0.73 3.70 -22.80
N PHE A 159 1.17 4.18 -21.64
CA PHE A 159 2.51 3.96 -21.14
C PHE A 159 2.49 3.82 -19.61
N ILE A 160 3.12 2.75 -19.07
CA ILE A 160 3.37 2.62 -17.64
C ILE A 160 4.69 3.32 -17.32
N HIS A 161 4.65 4.36 -16.49
CA HIS A 161 5.83 5.08 -16.03
C HIS A 161 6.48 4.36 -14.84
N GLU A 162 5.66 3.89 -13.88
CA GLU A 162 6.09 3.15 -12.70
C GLU A 162 4.96 2.23 -12.20
N ASN A 163 5.28 1.02 -11.77
CA ASN A 163 4.28 0.05 -11.30
C ASN A 163 4.55 -0.51 -9.89
N ASN A 164 5.51 0.03 -9.18
CA ASN A 164 5.87 -0.41 -7.82
C ASN A 164 6.27 0.78 -6.95
N LEU A 165 5.51 1.86 -7.07
CA LEU A 165 5.80 3.12 -6.41
C LEU A 165 5.71 2.98 -4.87
N GLN A 166 6.74 3.44 -4.17
CA GLN A 166 6.81 3.44 -2.70
C GLN A 166 7.41 4.74 -2.15
N GLU A 167 7.49 5.77 -2.99
CA GLU A 167 8.13 7.03 -2.65
C GLU A 167 7.17 8.01 -1.95
N ASP A 168 7.72 9.12 -1.46
CA ASP A 168 6.94 10.26 -1.00
C ASP A 168 6.05 10.83 -2.11
N ALA A 169 4.81 11.16 -1.79
CA ALA A 169 3.79 11.62 -2.74
C ALA A 169 4.22 12.88 -3.51
N VAL A 170 4.99 13.77 -2.89
CA VAL A 170 5.50 14.99 -3.53
C VAL A 170 6.60 14.67 -4.53
N ILE A 171 7.52 13.76 -4.18
CA ILE A 171 8.60 13.32 -5.06
C ILE A 171 7.99 12.61 -6.27
N ALA A 172 7.10 11.66 -6.05
CA ALA A 172 6.40 10.92 -7.09
C ALA A 172 5.61 11.84 -8.03
N SER A 173 4.88 12.81 -7.46
CA SER A 173 4.12 13.80 -8.22
C SER A 173 5.00 14.64 -9.15
N ARG A 174 6.13 15.14 -8.66
CA ARG A 174 7.10 15.90 -9.46
C ARG A 174 7.71 15.07 -10.59
N ALA A 175 8.06 13.81 -10.30
CA ALA A 175 8.55 12.88 -11.32
C ALA A 175 7.50 12.65 -12.41
N PHE A 176 6.25 12.46 -12.00
CA PHE A 176 5.14 12.22 -12.94
C PHE A 176 4.85 13.45 -13.82
N ILE A 177 4.82 14.65 -13.25
CA ILE A 177 4.72 15.90 -14.02
C ILE A 177 5.89 16.07 -14.99
N SER A 178 7.12 15.73 -14.55
CA SER A 178 8.29 15.75 -15.44
C SER A 178 8.14 14.77 -16.60
N ALA A 179 7.62 13.56 -16.36
CA ALA A 179 7.31 12.60 -17.41
C ALA A 179 6.29 13.13 -18.41
N CYS A 180 5.21 13.77 -17.93
CA CYS A 180 4.20 14.41 -18.78
C CYS A 180 4.79 15.54 -19.64
N LYS A 181 5.67 16.37 -19.06
CA LYS A 181 6.35 17.47 -19.78
C LYS A 181 7.26 16.97 -20.90
N ASN A 182 7.99 15.89 -20.64
CA ASN A 182 8.98 15.33 -21.54
C ASN A 182 8.41 14.25 -22.47
N TYR A 183 7.09 14.00 -22.40
CA TYR A 183 6.47 13.02 -23.27
C TYR A 183 6.49 13.51 -24.72
N SER A 184 7.10 12.70 -25.59
CA SER A 184 7.27 12.99 -27.02
C SER A 184 6.64 11.93 -27.92
N GLY A 185 5.82 11.04 -27.33
CA GLY A 185 5.09 10.00 -28.08
C GLY A 185 3.85 10.53 -28.78
N LEU A 186 3.07 9.60 -29.32
CA LEU A 186 1.82 9.90 -30.01
C LEU A 186 0.74 10.39 -29.04
N LEU A 187 -0.07 11.34 -29.48
CA LEU A 187 -1.21 11.88 -28.75
C LEU A 187 -2.54 11.39 -29.39
N PRO A 188 -3.63 11.25 -28.61
CA PRO A 188 -3.70 11.44 -27.17
C PRO A 188 -2.99 10.31 -26.42
N ALA A 189 -2.41 10.62 -25.25
CA ALA A 189 -1.66 9.64 -24.45
C ALA A 189 -2.21 9.50 -23.03
N CYS A 190 -2.09 8.30 -22.46
CA CYS A 190 -2.38 8.00 -21.07
C CYS A 190 -1.13 7.41 -20.41
N LEU A 191 -0.53 8.16 -19.50
CA LEU A 191 0.55 7.70 -18.64
C LEU A 191 -0.03 7.17 -17.33
N LEU A 192 0.49 6.05 -16.86
CA LEU A 192 0.00 5.34 -15.70
C LEU A 192 1.12 5.11 -14.68
N MET A 193 0.79 5.21 -13.41
CA MET A 193 1.62 4.78 -12.29
C MET A 193 0.77 3.99 -11.31
N GLY A 194 1.41 3.08 -10.58
CA GLY A 194 0.77 2.31 -9.53
C GLY A 194 1.70 1.97 -8.39
N GLY A 195 1.13 1.72 -7.23
CA GLY A 195 1.84 1.45 -6.00
C GLY A 195 1.22 2.18 -4.81
N GLU A 196 2.01 2.47 -3.79
CA GLU A 196 1.53 3.14 -2.58
C GLU A 196 2.53 4.22 -2.16
N THR A 197 2.14 5.49 -2.36
CA THR A 197 2.97 6.61 -1.89
C THR A 197 2.87 6.80 -0.39
N THR A 198 3.82 7.52 0.17
CA THR A 198 3.78 7.97 1.57
C THR A 198 3.59 9.48 1.63
N VAL A 199 3.13 9.98 2.77
CA VAL A 199 3.07 11.41 3.05
C VAL A 199 3.57 11.68 4.46
N THR A 200 4.48 12.64 4.60
CA THR A 200 4.95 13.10 5.90
C THR A 200 4.00 14.16 6.43
N ILE A 201 3.31 13.84 7.53
CA ILE A 201 2.38 14.79 8.17
C ILE A 201 3.19 15.70 9.09
N THR A 202 3.20 16.99 8.78
CA THR A 202 3.92 18.04 9.55
C THR A 202 2.99 19.00 10.25
N SER A 203 1.68 18.90 10.01
CA SER A 203 0.66 19.81 10.56
C SER A 203 -0.67 19.08 10.78
N SER A 204 -1.69 19.80 11.26
CA SER A 204 -2.99 19.24 11.64
C SER A 204 -4.04 19.28 10.53
N GLY A 205 -3.66 19.56 9.29
CA GLY A 205 -4.58 19.58 8.16
C GLY A 205 -5.20 18.22 7.85
N LYS A 206 -6.22 18.20 7.01
CA LYS A 206 -6.96 17.01 6.61
C LYS A 206 -6.68 16.65 5.16
N GLY A 207 -6.36 15.39 4.91
CA GLY A 207 -6.08 14.87 3.57
C GLY A 207 -5.48 13.48 3.64
N GLY A 208 -5.13 12.94 2.48
CA GLY A 208 -4.40 11.70 2.33
C GLY A 208 -3.31 11.82 1.27
N ARG A 209 -2.56 10.76 1.05
CA ARG A 209 -1.41 10.73 0.12
C ARG A 209 -1.82 11.03 -1.33
N ASN A 210 -2.97 10.53 -1.77
CA ASN A 210 -3.47 10.73 -3.13
C ASN A 210 -3.91 12.17 -3.38
N GLN A 211 -4.65 12.76 -2.44
CA GLN A 211 -5.03 14.17 -2.49
C GLN A 211 -3.79 15.06 -2.40
N HIS A 212 -2.82 14.71 -1.56
CA HIS A 212 -1.56 15.46 -1.43
C HIS A 212 -0.71 15.37 -2.71
N PHE A 213 -0.65 14.19 -3.35
CA PHE A 213 -0.05 14.00 -4.67
C PHE A 213 -0.69 14.93 -5.71
N ALA A 214 -2.02 14.94 -5.81
CA ALA A 214 -2.74 15.77 -6.77
C ALA A 214 -2.52 17.29 -6.50
N LEU A 215 -2.48 17.72 -5.24
CA LEU A 215 -2.20 19.09 -4.88
C LEU A 215 -0.77 19.50 -5.23
N ALA A 216 0.21 18.63 -4.99
CA ALA A 216 1.59 18.83 -5.42
C ALA A 216 1.70 18.93 -6.96
N ALA A 217 0.98 18.06 -7.68
CA ALA A 217 0.91 18.10 -9.13
C ALA A 217 0.31 19.43 -9.65
N LEU A 218 -0.75 19.92 -9.03
CA LEU A 218 -1.36 21.20 -9.37
C LEU A 218 -0.36 22.36 -9.22
N LEU A 219 0.37 22.41 -8.10
CA LEU A 219 1.41 23.41 -7.86
C LEU A 219 2.52 23.37 -8.93
N GLU A 220 2.95 22.18 -9.33
CA GLU A 220 3.95 22.03 -10.39
C GLU A 220 3.38 22.39 -11.79
N MET A 221 2.12 22.10 -12.06
CA MET A 221 1.44 22.52 -13.29
C MET A 221 1.34 24.04 -13.36
N MET A 222 1.02 24.71 -12.27
CA MET A 222 0.93 26.19 -12.21
C MET A 222 2.27 26.89 -12.50
N LYS A 223 3.39 26.28 -12.11
CA LYS A 223 4.76 26.79 -12.40
C LYS A 223 5.16 26.59 -13.85
N SER A 224 4.59 25.62 -14.55
CA SER A 224 5.02 25.21 -15.87
C SER A 224 4.15 25.79 -16.98
N LYS A 225 4.73 26.66 -17.79
CA LYS A 225 4.04 27.18 -19.01
C LYS A 225 3.69 26.05 -20.01
N HIS A 226 4.53 25.00 -20.10
CA HIS A 226 4.33 23.90 -21.05
C HIS A 226 3.11 23.06 -20.67
N VAL A 227 2.95 22.71 -19.42
CA VAL A 227 1.80 21.92 -18.93
C VAL A 227 0.51 22.76 -18.90
N LYS A 228 0.61 24.08 -18.71
CA LYS A 228 -0.54 25.00 -18.85
C LYS A 228 -1.11 25.06 -20.27
N ASN A 229 -0.25 24.91 -21.27
CA ASN A 229 -0.67 25.01 -22.68
C ASN A 229 -1.13 23.67 -23.26
N ASN A 230 -0.72 22.55 -22.67
CA ASN A 230 -1.20 21.24 -23.05
C ASN A 230 -2.36 20.84 -22.11
N ASN A 231 -3.40 20.26 -22.68
CA ASN A 231 -4.52 19.74 -21.90
C ASN A 231 -4.03 18.46 -21.18
N VAL A 232 -3.51 18.65 -19.97
CA VAL A 232 -3.09 17.55 -19.10
C VAL A 232 -4.07 17.42 -17.96
N THR A 233 -4.67 16.25 -17.82
CA THR A 233 -5.49 15.89 -16.66
C THR A 233 -4.74 14.86 -15.84
N ILE A 234 -4.65 15.04 -14.52
CA ILE A 234 -3.98 14.12 -13.61
C ILE A 234 -4.96 13.67 -12.53
N MET A 235 -4.95 12.39 -12.27
CA MET A 235 -5.70 11.75 -11.19
C MET A 235 -4.74 10.96 -10.30
N SER A 236 -4.99 10.99 -8.99
CA SER A 236 -4.41 10.04 -8.02
C SER A 236 -5.49 9.56 -7.08
N ALA A 237 -5.67 8.25 -6.92
CA ALA A 237 -6.73 7.69 -6.09
C ALA A 237 -6.38 6.30 -5.53
N GLY A 238 -6.78 6.06 -4.29
CA GLY A 238 -6.76 4.75 -3.65
C GLY A 238 -7.88 3.86 -4.18
N THR A 239 -7.55 2.63 -4.54
CA THR A 239 -8.52 1.66 -5.08
C THR A 239 -9.55 1.20 -4.05
N ASP A 240 -9.30 1.37 -2.77
CA ASP A 240 -10.23 1.05 -1.68
C ASP A 240 -11.34 2.10 -1.49
N GLY A 241 -11.21 3.25 -2.16
CA GLY A 241 -12.19 4.34 -2.10
C GLY A 241 -11.97 5.31 -0.94
N THR A 242 -10.83 5.22 -0.24
CA THR A 242 -10.46 6.08 0.88
C THR A 242 -9.06 6.65 0.72
N ASP A 243 -8.84 7.87 1.25
CA ASP A 243 -7.52 8.51 1.24
C ASP A 243 -7.33 9.32 2.52
N GLY A 244 -6.56 8.77 3.46
CA GLY A 244 -6.42 9.32 4.80
C GLY A 244 -7.75 9.33 5.57
N PRO A 245 -7.93 10.24 6.55
CA PRO A 245 -9.16 10.33 7.34
C PRO A 245 -10.27 11.11 6.62
N THR A 246 -10.50 10.82 5.31
CA THR A 246 -11.46 11.53 4.46
C THR A 246 -12.48 10.59 3.84
N ASP A 247 -13.53 11.15 3.22
CA ASP A 247 -14.55 10.43 2.45
C ASP A 247 -14.22 10.39 0.94
N ALA A 248 -13.02 10.80 0.57
CA ALA A 248 -12.53 10.80 -0.81
C ALA A 248 -11.52 9.68 -1.03
N ALA A 249 -11.53 9.08 -2.21
CA ALA A 249 -10.51 8.13 -2.69
C ALA A 249 -9.22 8.84 -3.13
N GLY A 250 -9.31 10.11 -3.47
CA GLY A 250 -8.22 10.91 -4.00
C GLY A 250 -8.71 12.17 -4.68
N ALA A 251 -7.95 12.68 -5.65
CA ALA A 251 -8.33 13.87 -6.39
C ALA A 251 -7.91 13.83 -7.87
N ILE A 252 -8.60 14.62 -8.67
CA ILE A 252 -8.33 14.87 -10.09
C ILE A 252 -8.10 16.37 -10.30
N ILE A 253 -7.15 16.71 -11.14
CA ILE A 253 -6.79 18.07 -11.52
C ILE A 253 -6.59 18.19 -13.02
N ASP A 254 -6.87 19.37 -13.53
CA ASP A 254 -6.71 19.72 -14.94
C ASP A 254 -6.49 21.23 -15.11
N LYS A 255 -6.58 21.73 -16.31
CA LYS A 255 -6.54 23.16 -16.61
C LYS A 255 -7.64 23.95 -15.88
N HIS A 256 -8.85 23.38 -15.80
CA HIS A 256 -9.96 24.04 -15.12
C HIS A 256 -9.69 24.23 -13.62
N SER A 257 -9.01 23.28 -13.00
CA SER A 257 -8.55 23.40 -11.60
C SER A 257 -7.62 24.61 -11.42
N ILE A 258 -6.70 24.84 -12.37
CA ILE A 258 -5.81 26.02 -12.36
C ILE A 258 -6.62 27.32 -12.54
N ASP A 259 -7.54 27.34 -13.49
CA ASP A 259 -8.40 28.51 -13.74
C ASP A 259 -9.25 28.83 -12.52
N THR A 260 -9.79 27.83 -11.83
CA THR A 260 -10.55 27.98 -10.58
C THR A 260 -9.71 28.60 -9.47
N VAL A 261 -8.46 28.17 -9.30
CA VAL A 261 -7.51 28.75 -8.32
C VAL A 261 -7.29 30.23 -8.61
N ILE A 262 -7.05 30.59 -9.87
CA ILE A 262 -6.78 31.96 -10.26
C ILE A 262 -8.04 32.87 -10.07
N GLN A 263 -9.19 32.40 -10.53
CA GLN A 263 -10.43 33.17 -10.48
C GLN A 263 -10.92 33.43 -9.05
N ASN A 264 -10.73 32.48 -8.15
CA ASN A 264 -11.19 32.60 -6.77
C ASN A 264 -10.06 33.06 -5.82
N ASN A 265 -8.89 33.37 -6.35
CA ASN A 265 -7.72 33.80 -5.58
C ASN A 265 -7.39 32.84 -4.42
N TYR A 266 -7.49 31.51 -4.66
CA TYR A 266 -7.09 30.49 -3.69
C TYR A 266 -5.57 30.41 -3.58
N ASP A 267 -5.07 30.06 -2.40
CA ASP A 267 -3.64 29.78 -2.17
C ASP A 267 -3.39 28.28 -1.95
N PRO A 268 -3.19 27.50 -3.03
CA PRO A 268 -2.94 26.07 -2.92
C PRO A 268 -1.66 25.73 -2.14
N GLN A 269 -0.67 26.65 -2.10
CA GLN A 269 0.57 26.46 -1.35
C GLN A 269 0.29 26.42 0.15
N GLN A 270 -0.57 27.28 0.66
CA GLN A 270 -0.94 27.29 2.07
C GLN A 270 -1.57 25.96 2.50
N TYR A 271 -2.47 25.41 1.70
CA TYR A 271 -3.10 24.11 1.98
C TYR A 271 -2.08 22.97 1.90
N PHE A 272 -1.17 23.02 0.93
CA PHE A 272 -0.10 22.04 0.77
C PHE A 272 0.82 22.01 2.01
N ASP A 273 1.31 23.17 2.46
CA ASP A 273 2.21 23.29 3.61
C ASP A 273 1.54 22.84 4.93
N ASN A 274 0.20 22.94 4.99
CA ASN A 274 -0.58 22.51 6.14
C ASN A 274 -1.06 21.05 6.05
N ASN A 275 -0.66 20.25 5.05
CA ASN A 275 -1.20 18.91 4.79
C ASN A 275 -2.75 18.89 4.68
N ASP A 276 -3.36 19.98 4.15
CA ASP A 276 -4.81 20.20 4.16
C ASP A 276 -5.45 20.09 2.76
N SER A 277 -4.98 19.11 1.99
CA SER A 277 -5.42 18.88 0.62
C SER A 277 -6.92 18.58 0.49
N TYR A 278 -7.55 17.99 1.52
CA TYR A 278 -8.98 17.74 1.50
C TYR A 278 -9.81 19.03 1.44
N HIS A 279 -9.55 19.98 2.32
CA HIS A 279 -10.31 21.25 2.33
C HIS A 279 -10.01 22.08 1.08
N PHE A 280 -8.79 22.01 0.55
CA PHE A 280 -8.49 22.63 -0.73
C PHE A 280 -9.41 22.10 -1.84
N PHE A 281 -9.43 20.78 -2.06
CA PHE A 281 -10.25 20.17 -3.10
C PHE A 281 -11.76 20.23 -2.81
N GLN A 282 -12.15 20.35 -1.54
CA GLN A 282 -13.54 20.58 -1.18
C GLN A 282 -14.04 21.95 -1.69
N GLN A 283 -13.18 22.96 -1.69
CA GLN A 283 -13.49 24.31 -2.19
C GLN A 283 -13.27 24.44 -3.69
N ALA A 284 -12.12 23.97 -4.17
CA ALA A 284 -11.72 24.12 -5.57
C ALA A 284 -12.38 23.10 -6.51
N GLY A 285 -12.98 22.04 -5.97
CA GLY A 285 -13.45 20.89 -6.73
C GLY A 285 -12.34 19.88 -6.99
N GLY A 286 -12.70 18.71 -7.56
CA GLY A 286 -11.77 17.66 -7.95
C GLY A 286 -11.64 16.49 -6.98
N LEU A 287 -12.38 16.46 -5.83
CA LEU A 287 -12.43 15.27 -4.99
C LEU A 287 -13.08 14.10 -5.73
N ILE A 288 -12.43 12.94 -5.67
CA ILE A 288 -12.96 11.68 -6.16
C ILE A 288 -13.62 10.95 -4.98
N LYS A 289 -14.94 10.80 -5.03
CA LYS A 289 -15.73 10.16 -3.98
C LYS A 289 -16.44 8.94 -4.55
N THR A 290 -15.97 7.76 -4.21
CA THR A 290 -16.54 6.48 -4.66
C THR A 290 -17.31 5.78 -3.55
N GLY A 291 -17.07 6.15 -2.29
CA GLY A 291 -17.36 5.29 -1.15
C GLY A 291 -16.44 4.07 -1.13
N ALA A 292 -16.60 3.22 -0.13
CA ALA A 292 -15.81 1.99 0.01
C ALA A 292 -16.05 1.05 -1.17
N THR A 293 -14.98 0.64 -1.87
CA THR A 293 -15.05 -0.21 -3.06
C THR A 293 -15.07 -1.70 -2.73
N GLN A 294 -14.88 -2.07 -1.46
CA GLN A 294 -14.76 -3.46 -1.01
C GLN A 294 -13.52 -4.20 -1.53
N THR A 295 -12.55 -3.47 -2.08
CA THR A 295 -11.26 -4.01 -2.54
C THR A 295 -10.13 -3.06 -2.15
N ASN A 296 -8.89 -3.55 -2.13
CA ASN A 296 -7.70 -2.72 -2.00
C ASN A 296 -6.56 -3.38 -2.80
N VAL A 297 -6.09 -2.68 -3.81
CA VAL A 297 -4.91 -3.04 -4.61
C VAL A 297 -3.98 -1.83 -4.74
N MET A 298 -3.83 -1.07 -3.66
CA MET A 298 -3.03 0.15 -3.58
C MET A 298 -3.61 1.31 -4.42
N ASP A 299 -2.77 2.26 -4.82
CA ASP A 299 -3.16 3.47 -5.51
C ASP A 299 -2.93 3.37 -7.02
N ILE A 300 -3.71 4.14 -7.78
CA ILE A 300 -3.53 4.35 -9.20
C ILE A 300 -3.41 5.84 -9.47
N MET A 301 -2.37 6.22 -10.20
CA MET A 301 -2.19 7.55 -10.75
C MET A 301 -2.25 7.46 -12.27
N LEU A 302 -2.93 8.41 -12.89
CA LEU A 302 -2.95 8.53 -14.34
C LEU A 302 -2.83 9.99 -14.79
N ALA A 303 -2.23 10.17 -15.96
CA ALA A 303 -2.21 11.44 -16.66
C ALA A 303 -2.75 11.24 -18.08
N LEU A 304 -3.74 12.03 -18.48
CA LEU A 304 -4.19 12.14 -19.86
C LEU A 304 -3.54 13.38 -20.48
N ILE A 305 -2.94 13.20 -21.65
CA ILE A 305 -2.29 14.26 -22.42
C ILE A 305 -2.97 14.33 -23.79
N VAL A 306 -3.56 15.48 -24.13
CA VAL A 306 -4.28 15.70 -25.38
C VAL A 306 -3.83 16.99 -26.05
#